data_fe00006cdcc6400689687c088bff77e6
#
_entry.id   fe00006cdcc6400689687c088bff77e6
#
_cell.length_a   1.000
_cell.length_b   1.000
_cell.length_c   1.000
_cell.angle_alpha   90.00
_cell.angle_beta   90.00
_cell.angle_gamma   90.00
#
_symmetry.space_group_name_H-M   'P 1'
#
loop_
_entity.id
_entity.type
_entity.pdbx_description
1 polymer ?
#
loop_
_entity_poly.entity_id
_entity_poly.type
_entity_poly.pdbx_seq_one_letter_code
_entity_poly.pdbx_strand_id
1 'polypeptide(L)'
;MMTDRLEAFAKKYLIRYGGDSLKGIFVRAQGARVWDAHGREVLDFTSGQMCATIGHNHPAIVEAIRHSTERAIHLFSGMIPDSVSELAHRLAGILPSPLTRSLFVNTGSESNEAAIRMAKLVTDGFEVLALGGSWHGVTGASSAASFASDRHGYGPTMPGVFVLPEP
;
A
#
# COMPACT_ATOMS: atom_id res chain seq x y z
N MET A 1 -7.62 27.83 15.13
CA MET A 1 -7.86 28.68 13.92
C MET A 1 -7.61 27.91 12.60
N MET A 2 -6.39 27.78 12.09
CA MET A 2 -6.16 27.02 10.82
C MET A 2 -6.31 25.50 11.02
N THR A 3 -5.77 24.97 12.09
CA THR A 3 -5.82 23.55 12.45
C THR A 3 -7.26 23.09 12.69
N ASP A 4 -8.05 23.85 13.47
CA ASP A 4 -9.47 23.53 13.73
C ASP A 4 -10.29 23.45 12.43
N ARG A 5 -10.00 24.33 11.47
CA ARG A 5 -10.62 24.33 10.16
C ARG A 5 -10.24 23.06 9.37
N LEU A 6 -8.97 22.62 9.40
CA LEU A 6 -8.52 21.41 8.73
C LEU A 6 -9.11 20.14 9.37
N GLU A 7 -9.23 20.08 10.68
CA GLU A 7 -9.92 18.99 11.39
C GLU A 7 -11.41 18.94 11.03
N ALA A 8 -12.08 20.09 10.97
CA ALA A 8 -13.46 20.16 10.52
C ALA A 8 -13.63 19.70 9.06
N PHE A 9 -12.68 20.04 8.20
CA PHE A 9 -12.68 19.57 6.80
C PHE A 9 -12.47 18.05 6.72
N ALA A 10 -11.50 17.52 7.48
CA ALA A 10 -11.26 16.07 7.51
C ALA A 10 -12.51 15.32 7.95
N LYS A 11 -13.16 15.77 9.04
CA LYS A 11 -14.39 15.18 9.55
C LYS A 11 -15.56 15.27 8.55
N LYS A 12 -15.66 16.35 7.79
CA LYS A 12 -16.79 16.59 6.88
C LYS A 12 -16.63 15.94 5.51
N TYR A 13 -15.39 15.91 5.00
CA TYR A 13 -15.15 15.59 3.59
C TYR A 13 -14.36 14.31 3.34
N LEU A 14 -13.77 13.70 4.36
CA LEU A 14 -13.06 12.43 4.21
C LEU A 14 -13.97 11.26 4.57
N ILE A 15 -14.09 10.32 3.65
CA ILE A 15 -14.63 8.99 3.94
C ILE A 15 -13.44 8.12 4.37
N ARG A 16 -13.61 7.39 5.45
CA ARG A 16 -12.60 6.46 5.94
C ARG A 16 -13.12 5.03 5.87
N TYR A 17 -12.25 4.14 5.49
CA TYR A 17 -12.38 2.71 5.71
C TYR A 17 -11.42 2.31 6.85
N GLY A 18 -11.84 1.41 7.72
CA GLY A 18 -11.06 1.05 8.91
C GLY A 18 -11.11 2.13 10.00
N GLY A 19 -10.73 1.79 11.18
CA GLY A 19 -10.83 2.51 12.45
C GLY A 19 -10.82 4.04 12.51
N ASP A 20 -10.86 4.60 13.71
CA ASP A 20 -10.85 6.05 13.93
C ASP A 20 -9.52 6.70 13.55
N SER A 21 -9.56 7.96 13.12
CA SER A 21 -8.33 8.74 12.94
C SER A 21 -7.69 9.08 14.27
N LEU A 22 -6.38 9.05 14.29
CA LEU A 22 -5.64 9.72 15.36
C LEU A 22 -6.05 11.19 15.42
N LYS A 23 -6.18 11.71 16.64
CA LYS A 23 -6.50 13.14 16.84
C LYS A 23 -5.32 14.00 16.39
N GLY A 24 -5.62 15.06 15.65
CA GLY A 24 -4.67 16.06 15.18
C GLY A 24 -4.42 15.98 13.67
N ILE A 25 -3.93 17.07 13.13
CA ILE A 25 -3.47 17.21 11.74
C ILE A 25 -1.95 17.08 11.76
N PHE A 26 -1.43 16.00 11.20
CA PHE A 26 0.02 15.76 11.10
C PHE A 26 0.60 16.50 9.89
N VAL A 27 1.68 17.23 10.12
CA VAL A 27 2.26 18.17 9.14
C VAL A 27 3.72 17.90 8.83
N ARG A 28 4.39 17.07 9.63
CA ARG A 28 5.80 16.75 9.45
C ARG A 28 6.08 15.32 9.90
N ALA A 29 7.02 14.66 9.21
CA ALA A 29 7.55 13.36 9.59
C ALA A 29 9.06 13.30 9.29
N GLN A 30 9.83 12.60 10.13
CA GLN A 30 11.26 12.36 9.91
C GLN A 30 11.75 11.17 10.75
N GLY A 31 12.45 10.24 10.16
CA GLY A 31 12.88 9.03 10.84
C GLY A 31 11.67 8.27 11.42
N ALA A 32 11.68 8.00 12.71
CA ALA A 32 10.55 7.34 13.41
C ALA A 32 9.59 8.35 14.10
N ARG A 33 9.65 9.62 13.74
CA ARG A 33 8.88 10.67 14.42
C ARG A 33 7.94 11.39 13.48
N VAL A 34 6.75 11.71 13.98
CA VAL A 34 5.75 12.54 13.30
C VAL A 34 5.31 13.69 14.22
N TRP A 35 4.98 14.82 13.63
CA TRP A 35 4.54 16.03 14.38
C TRP A 35 3.21 16.51 13.85
N ASP A 36 2.32 16.81 14.78
CA ASP A 36 1.07 17.47 14.43
C ASP A 36 1.24 19.01 14.26
N ALA A 37 0.17 19.66 13.83
CA ALA A 37 0.14 21.10 13.59
C ALA A 37 0.27 21.97 14.87
N HIS A 38 0.18 21.35 16.04
CA HIS A 38 0.43 22.00 17.34
C HIS A 38 1.87 21.79 17.85
N GLY A 39 2.69 21.05 17.06
CA GLY A 39 4.07 20.73 17.42
C GLY A 39 4.22 19.52 18.35
N ARG A 40 3.14 18.80 18.64
CA ARG A 40 3.21 17.56 19.42
C ARG A 40 3.95 16.49 18.62
N GLU A 41 5.00 15.96 19.21
CA GLU A 41 5.77 14.86 18.66
C GLU A 41 5.16 13.51 19.06
N VAL A 42 5.10 12.58 18.13
CA VAL A 42 4.65 11.19 18.33
C VAL A 42 5.66 10.27 17.69
N LEU A 43 5.99 9.17 18.35
CA LEU A 43 6.75 8.07 17.77
C LEU A 43 5.81 7.21 16.90
N ASP A 44 6.21 6.99 15.67
CA ASP A 44 5.51 6.12 14.74
C ASP A 44 6.11 4.72 14.77
N PHE A 45 5.44 3.81 15.50
CA PHE A 45 5.79 2.39 15.53
C PHE A 45 5.18 1.58 14.38
N THR A 46 4.37 2.21 13.53
CA THR A 46 3.73 1.55 12.37
C THR A 46 4.50 1.77 11.08
N SER A 47 5.57 2.57 11.09
CA SER A 47 6.34 2.94 9.90
C SER A 47 5.47 3.51 8.78
N GLY A 48 4.56 4.42 9.11
CA GLY A 48 3.45 4.77 8.25
C GLY A 48 2.53 3.55 8.09
N GLN A 49 2.14 3.15 6.96
CA GLN A 49 1.42 1.90 6.74
C GLN A 49 2.40 0.73 6.47
N MET A 50 3.37 0.51 7.36
CA MET A 50 4.44 -0.50 7.22
C MET A 50 5.34 -0.31 5.98
N CYS A 51 5.35 0.90 5.40
CA CYS A 51 6.07 1.19 4.16
C CYS A 51 7.30 2.08 4.35
N ALA A 52 7.36 2.90 5.41
CA ALA A 52 8.50 3.78 5.72
C ALA A 52 9.60 3.06 6.53
N THR A 53 9.98 1.85 6.11
CA THR A 53 10.88 0.95 6.85
C THR A 53 12.28 1.49 7.09
N ILE A 54 12.76 2.42 6.25
CA ILE A 54 14.04 3.13 6.43
C ILE A 54 13.87 4.50 7.09
N GLY A 55 12.67 4.80 7.58
CA GLY A 55 12.28 6.05 8.23
C GLY A 55 11.61 7.05 7.28
N HIS A 56 10.73 7.86 7.87
CA HIS A 56 10.06 8.95 7.16
C HIS A 56 11.06 9.95 6.59
N ASN A 57 10.78 10.42 5.38
CA ASN A 57 11.58 11.44 4.68
C ASN A 57 13.09 11.15 4.67
N HIS A 58 13.46 9.89 4.43
CA HIS A 58 14.86 9.51 4.28
C HIS A 58 15.51 10.37 3.17
N PRO A 59 16.67 11.03 3.44
CA PRO A 59 17.23 12.01 2.51
C PRO A 59 17.45 11.48 1.09
N ALA A 60 17.94 10.25 0.96
CA ALA A 60 18.18 9.63 -0.35
C ALA A 60 16.89 9.40 -1.14
N ILE A 61 15.77 9.06 -0.45
CA ILE A 61 14.46 8.90 -1.11
C ILE A 61 13.92 10.26 -1.55
N VAL A 62 14.00 11.28 -0.68
CA VAL A 62 13.56 12.64 -1.01
C VAL A 62 14.33 13.16 -2.23
N GLU A 63 15.64 12.95 -2.28
CA GLU A 63 16.47 13.39 -3.41
C GLU A 63 16.13 12.61 -4.69
N ALA A 64 15.94 11.31 -4.62
CA ALA A 64 15.53 10.50 -5.78
C ALA A 64 14.18 10.97 -6.35
N ILE A 65 13.22 11.30 -5.49
CA ILE A 65 11.91 11.84 -5.90
C ILE A 65 12.09 13.20 -6.59
N ARG A 66 12.88 14.12 -6.02
CA ARG A 66 13.15 15.43 -6.63
C ARG A 66 13.75 15.28 -8.01
N HIS A 67 14.79 14.46 -8.13
CA HIS A 67 15.42 14.19 -9.41
C HIS A 67 14.44 13.59 -10.45
N SER A 68 13.57 12.66 -10.00
CA SER A 68 12.58 12.06 -10.90
C SER A 68 11.57 13.07 -11.45
N THR A 69 11.16 14.06 -10.65
CA THR A 69 10.21 15.09 -11.10
C THR A 69 10.76 16.01 -12.19
N GLU A 70 12.07 16.13 -12.31
CA GLU A 70 12.75 16.92 -13.35
C GLU A 70 12.86 16.18 -14.68
N ARG A 71 12.61 14.87 -14.72
CA ARG A 71 12.81 14.03 -15.91
C ARG A 71 11.49 13.59 -16.55
N ALA A 72 10.76 12.71 -15.90
CA ALA A 72 9.48 12.19 -16.40
C ALA A 72 8.58 11.76 -15.25
N ILE A 73 7.44 12.42 -15.09
CA ILE A 73 6.47 12.10 -14.03
C ILE A 73 5.50 11.01 -14.48
N HIS A 74 5.04 11.08 -15.73
CA HIS A 74 4.06 10.15 -16.28
C HIS A 74 4.35 9.88 -17.76
N LEU A 75 4.41 8.60 -18.11
CA LEU A 75 4.62 8.14 -19.47
C LEU A 75 3.49 7.16 -19.88
N PHE A 76 3.27 7.05 -21.17
CA PHE A 76 2.40 6.02 -21.73
C PHE A 76 2.94 4.62 -21.36
N SER A 77 2.06 3.67 -21.07
CA SER A 77 2.40 2.32 -20.58
C SER A 77 3.32 1.51 -21.50
N GLY A 78 3.37 1.86 -22.80
CA GLY A 78 4.32 1.27 -23.75
C GLY A 78 5.71 1.91 -23.74
N MET A 79 5.92 3.00 -22.98
CA MET A 79 7.22 3.65 -22.80
C MET A 79 7.85 3.18 -21.50
N ILE A 80 8.99 2.53 -21.58
CA ILE A 80 9.67 1.96 -20.41
C ILE A 80 10.71 2.97 -19.91
N PRO A 81 10.52 3.52 -18.68
CA PRO A 81 11.54 4.37 -18.06
C PRO A 81 12.80 3.58 -17.69
N ASP A 82 13.94 4.23 -17.72
CA ASP A 82 15.22 3.67 -17.29
C ASP A 82 15.16 3.19 -15.82
N SER A 83 14.54 3.97 -14.94
CA SER A 83 14.38 3.66 -13.52
C SER A 83 13.59 2.36 -13.26
N VAL A 84 12.56 2.08 -14.07
CA VAL A 84 11.78 0.84 -13.96
C VAL A 84 12.60 -0.36 -14.41
N SER A 85 13.37 -0.22 -15.52
CA SER A 85 14.26 -1.28 -16.01
C SER A 85 15.36 -1.60 -15.01
N GLU A 86 15.99 -0.58 -14.44
CA GLU A 86 17.03 -0.75 -13.41
C GLU A 86 16.48 -1.40 -12.13
N LEU A 87 15.29 -1.00 -11.69
CA LEU A 87 14.64 -1.61 -10.52
C LEU A 87 14.33 -3.09 -10.77
N ALA A 88 13.78 -3.43 -11.94
CA ALA A 88 13.49 -4.82 -12.29
C ALA A 88 14.78 -5.68 -12.31
N HIS A 89 15.87 -5.14 -12.86
CA HIS A 89 17.17 -5.81 -12.86
C HIS A 89 17.70 -6.06 -11.45
N ARG A 90 17.68 -5.05 -10.58
CA ARG A 90 18.12 -5.17 -9.18
C ARG A 90 17.28 -6.16 -8.39
N LEU A 91 15.96 -6.14 -8.56
CA LEU A 91 15.06 -7.12 -7.91
C LEU A 91 15.37 -8.54 -8.37
N ALA A 92 15.57 -8.77 -9.65
CA ALA A 92 15.94 -10.09 -10.17
C ALA A 92 17.25 -10.62 -9.56
N GLY A 93 18.19 -9.73 -9.21
CA GLY A 93 19.48 -10.10 -8.58
C GLY A 93 19.38 -10.51 -7.12
N ILE A 94 18.30 -10.17 -6.40
CA ILE A 94 18.11 -10.50 -4.97
C ILE A 94 17.02 -11.54 -4.74
N LEU A 95 16.22 -11.86 -5.76
CA LEU A 95 15.17 -12.85 -5.66
C LEU A 95 15.72 -14.26 -5.95
N PRO A 96 15.13 -15.31 -5.32
CA PRO A 96 15.54 -16.67 -5.62
C PRO A 96 15.17 -17.07 -7.06
N SER A 97 16.06 -17.84 -7.72
CA SER A 97 15.74 -18.43 -9.03
C SER A 97 14.50 -19.34 -8.94
N PRO A 98 13.58 -19.35 -9.94
CA PRO A 98 13.65 -18.65 -11.24
C PRO A 98 12.91 -17.29 -11.28
N LEU A 99 12.71 -16.60 -10.16
CA LEU A 99 11.94 -15.36 -10.08
C LEU A 99 12.75 -14.19 -10.65
N THR A 100 12.66 -13.95 -11.95
CA THR A 100 13.43 -12.92 -12.66
C THR A 100 12.61 -11.81 -13.28
N ARG A 101 11.28 -11.84 -13.12
CA ARG A 101 10.38 -10.86 -13.72
C ARG A 101 9.53 -10.16 -12.68
N SER A 102 9.35 -8.87 -12.84
CA SER A 102 8.55 -8.02 -11.94
C SER A 102 7.42 -7.33 -12.69
N LEU A 103 6.27 -7.24 -12.05
CA LEU A 103 5.16 -6.38 -12.46
C LEU A 103 5.04 -5.25 -11.44
N PHE A 104 5.09 -4.00 -11.90
CA PHE A 104 4.95 -2.83 -11.04
C PHE A 104 3.55 -2.26 -11.14
N VAL A 105 2.95 -2.01 -9.99
CA VAL A 105 1.59 -1.46 -9.82
C VAL A 105 1.63 -0.42 -8.70
N ASN A 106 0.52 0.29 -8.45
CA ASN A 106 0.53 1.43 -7.54
C ASN A 106 0.25 1.05 -6.07
N THR A 107 -0.47 -0.03 -5.82
CA THR A 107 -0.91 -0.41 -4.47
C THR A 107 -0.74 -1.90 -4.19
N GLY A 108 -0.73 -2.26 -2.90
CA GLY A 108 -0.75 -3.67 -2.49
C GLY A 108 -2.01 -4.40 -2.93
N SER A 109 -3.16 -3.71 -2.96
CA SER A 109 -4.40 -4.28 -3.50
C SER A 109 -4.27 -4.69 -4.96
N GLU A 110 -3.73 -3.79 -5.80
CA GLU A 110 -3.48 -4.08 -7.22
C GLU A 110 -2.46 -5.22 -7.40
N SER A 111 -1.44 -5.28 -6.56
CA SER A 111 -0.46 -6.36 -6.58
C SER A 111 -1.12 -7.72 -6.30
N ASN A 112 -1.98 -7.80 -5.29
CA ASN A 112 -2.73 -9.01 -4.99
C ASN A 112 -3.76 -9.36 -6.07
N GLU A 113 -4.46 -8.38 -6.65
CA GLU A 113 -5.33 -8.61 -7.82
C GLU A 113 -4.55 -9.23 -9.00
N ALA A 114 -3.40 -8.67 -9.32
CA ALA A 114 -2.55 -9.16 -10.39
C ALA A 114 -2.06 -10.59 -10.11
N ALA A 115 -1.62 -10.87 -8.88
CA ALA A 115 -1.17 -12.20 -8.47
C ALA A 115 -2.29 -13.24 -8.56
N ILE A 116 -3.48 -12.94 -8.03
CA ILE A 116 -4.65 -13.81 -8.09
C ILE A 116 -5.05 -14.07 -9.55
N ARG A 117 -5.06 -13.02 -10.38
CA ARG A 117 -5.38 -13.15 -11.80
C ARG A 117 -4.37 -14.02 -12.54
N MET A 118 -3.08 -13.83 -12.32
CA MET A 118 -2.03 -14.66 -12.93
C MET A 118 -2.12 -16.11 -12.46
N ALA A 119 -2.36 -16.35 -11.18
CA ALA A 119 -2.54 -17.69 -10.65
C ALA A 119 -3.70 -18.42 -11.33
N LYS A 120 -4.87 -17.78 -11.44
CA LYS A 120 -6.05 -18.33 -12.13
C LYS A 120 -5.77 -18.62 -13.61
N LEU A 121 -5.03 -17.75 -14.30
CA LEU A 121 -4.66 -17.95 -15.71
C LEU A 121 -3.72 -19.15 -15.92
N VAL A 122 -2.81 -19.39 -14.97
CA VAL A 122 -1.82 -20.49 -15.08
C VAL A 122 -2.41 -21.82 -14.66
N THR A 123 -3.29 -21.81 -13.65
CA THR A 123 -3.84 -23.05 -13.08
C THR A 123 -5.20 -23.46 -13.67
N ASP A 124 -5.83 -22.55 -14.43
CA ASP A 124 -7.24 -22.66 -14.84
C ASP A 124 -8.20 -22.84 -13.65
N GLY A 125 -7.72 -22.52 -12.44
CA GLY A 125 -8.46 -22.61 -11.19
C GLY A 125 -9.30 -21.36 -10.93
N PHE A 126 -10.49 -21.54 -10.34
CA PHE A 126 -11.37 -20.44 -10.00
C PHE A 126 -11.28 -20.05 -8.53
N GLU A 127 -11.10 -21.02 -7.65
CA GLU A 127 -11.17 -20.86 -6.22
C GLU A 127 -9.85 -20.36 -5.61
N VAL A 128 -9.96 -19.60 -4.52
CA VAL A 128 -8.83 -19.06 -3.76
C VAL A 128 -8.99 -19.44 -2.30
N LEU A 129 -7.93 -19.96 -1.70
CA LEU A 129 -7.86 -20.20 -0.26
C LEU A 129 -7.05 -19.06 0.38
N ALA A 130 -7.60 -18.45 1.44
CA ALA A 130 -6.94 -17.39 2.18
C ALA A 130 -6.92 -17.76 3.68
N LEU A 131 -5.87 -17.34 4.39
CA LEU A 131 -5.76 -17.56 5.83
C LEU A 131 -6.68 -16.62 6.61
N GLY A 132 -7.26 -17.10 7.69
CA GLY A 132 -7.93 -16.27 8.68
C GLY A 132 -7.00 -15.17 9.19
N GLY A 133 -7.54 -14.04 9.64
CA GLY A 133 -6.78 -12.89 10.11
C GLY A 133 -5.97 -12.13 9.04
N SER A 134 -5.97 -12.59 7.78
CA SER A 134 -5.18 -12.01 6.71
C SER A 134 -5.75 -10.69 6.18
N TRP A 135 -4.83 -9.84 5.66
CA TRP A 135 -5.20 -8.61 4.97
C TRP A 135 -4.49 -8.53 3.61
N HIS A 136 -5.26 -8.44 2.54
CA HIS A 136 -4.74 -8.41 1.16
C HIS A 136 -5.14 -7.15 0.39
N GLY A 137 -6.04 -6.34 0.91
CA GLY A 137 -6.45 -5.09 0.28
C GLY A 137 -7.94 -4.85 0.25
N VAL A 138 -8.36 -3.83 -0.47
CA VAL A 138 -9.75 -3.29 -0.47
C VAL A 138 -10.43 -3.38 -1.85
N THR A 139 -9.76 -3.90 -2.86
CA THR A 139 -10.33 -4.12 -4.20
C THR A 139 -10.99 -5.49 -4.30
N GLY A 140 -11.64 -5.82 -5.40
CA GLY A 140 -12.50 -6.99 -5.56
C GLY A 140 -11.98 -8.30 -4.98
N ALA A 141 -11.00 -8.94 -5.64
CA ALA A 141 -10.47 -10.23 -5.22
C ALA A 141 -9.61 -10.13 -3.96
N SER A 142 -8.83 -9.05 -3.81
CA SER A 142 -8.01 -8.83 -2.63
C SER A 142 -8.85 -8.60 -1.37
N SER A 143 -9.96 -7.87 -1.48
CA SER A 143 -10.93 -7.71 -0.39
C SER A 143 -11.62 -9.04 -0.04
N ALA A 144 -11.98 -9.83 -1.04
CA ALA A 144 -12.59 -11.15 -0.82
C ALA A 144 -11.64 -12.10 -0.07
N ALA A 145 -10.33 -12.00 -0.30
CA ALA A 145 -9.30 -12.79 0.38
C ALA A 145 -8.87 -12.21 1.76
N SER A 146 -9.37 -11.05 2.16
CA SER A 146 -9.05 -10.43 3.45
C SER A 146 -10.00 -10.90 4.54
N PHE A 147 -9.47 -11.47 5.62
CA PHE A 147 -10.21 -12.01 6.75
C PHE A 147 -9.81 -11.40 8.11
N ALA A 148 -9.25 -10.19 8.09
CA ALA A 148 -8.96 -9.44 9.31
C ALA A 148 -10.24 -9.18 10.13
N SER A 149 -10.09 -9.13 11.44
CA SER A 149 -11.21 -9.03 12.40
C SER A 149 -12.06 -7.76 12.29
N ASP A 150 -11.50 -6.71 11.70
CA ASP A 150 -12.13 -5.40 11.49
C ASP A 150 -12.77 -5.22 10.11
N ARG A 151 -13.00 -6.32 9.40
CA ARG A 151 -13.55 -6.33 8.04
C ARG A 151 -15.02 -5.91 7.94
N HIS A 152 -15.68 -5.55 9.02
CA HIS A 152 -17.08 -5.13 9.01
C HIS A 152 -17.35 -3.93 8.09
N GLY A 153 -18.38 -4.02 7.23
CA GLY A 153 -18.82 -2.92 6.38
C GLY A 153 -18.31 -2.92 4.94
N TYR A 154 -17.48 -3.89 4.53
CA TYR A 154 -16.98 -3.96 3.14
C TYR A 154 -18.00 -4.57 2.15
N GLY A 155 -19.19 -4.92 2.61
CA GLY A 155 -20.26 -5.49 1.78
C GLY A 155 -20.01 -6.95 1.38
N PRO A 156 -20.81 -7.47 0.44
CA PRO A 156 -20.68 -8.84 -0.04
C PRO A 156 -19.34 -9.04 -0.75
N THR A 157 -18.72 -10.20 -0.49
CA THR A 157 -17.45 -10.57 -1.09
C THR A 157 -17.65 -11.22 -2.46
N MET A 158 -16.61 -11.17 -3.31
CA MET A 158 -16.58 -11.97 -4.53
C MET A 158 -16.66 -13.47 -4.19
N PRO A 159 -17.43 -14.25 -4.95
CA PRO A 159 -17.56 -15.68 -4.72
C PRO A 159 -16.26 -16.44 -5.05
N GLY A 160 -16.14 -17.65 -4.52
CA GLY A 160 -15.01 -18.54 -4.79
C GLY A 160 -13.77 -18.29 -3.94
N VAL A 161 -13.90 -17.56 -2.84
CA VAL A 161 -12.83 -17.41 -1.86
C VAL A 161 -13.25 -18.10 -0.55
N PHE A 162 -12.38 -18.96 -0.04
CA PHE A 162 -12.60 -19.74 1.16
C PHE A 162 -11.53 -19.44 2.20
N VAL A 163 -11.93 -19.41 3.47
CA VAL A 163 -11.02 -19.17 4.58
C VAL A 163 -10.46 -20.48 5.13
N LEU A 164 -9.16 -20.49 5.37
CA LEU A 164 -8.49 -21.50 6.19
C LEU A 164 -8.30 -20.95 7.61
N PRO A 165 -8.33 -21.82 8.64
CA PRO A 165 -8.00 -21.41 10.00
C PRO A 165 -6.64 -20.70 10.07
N GLU A 166 -6.49 -19.82 11.05
CA GLU A 166 -5.18 -19.27 11.41
C GLU A 166 -4.25 -20.39 11.86
N PRO A 167 -2.95 -20.32 11.54
CA PRO A 167 -1.97 -21.33 11.96
C PRO A 167 -1.70 -21.31 13.46
#